data_9cfc147bced480ac2a21a7e29e42b481
#
_entry.id   9cfc147bced480ac2a21a7e29e42b481
#
_cell.length_a   1.000
_cell.length_b   1.000
_cell.length_c   1.000
_cell.angle_alpha   90.00
_cell.angle_beta   90.00
_cell.angle_gamma   90.00
#
_symmetry.space_group_name_H-M   'P 1'
#
loop_
_entity.id
_entity.type
_entity.pdbx_description
1 polymer ?
#
loop_
_entity_poly.entity_id
_entity_poly.type
_entity_poly.pdbx_seq_one_letter_code
_entity_poly.pdbx_strand_id
1 'polypeptide(L)'
;MLGYTKEALDAFVRLYGKVEDRISEIAPKLTSYYPSSSRIVGFSISYGKCVITTKYNDTDECSDPYDRHEFDVKFLAMSDEEIDAEVMKIKEKQRRLREEFERKEYERLRAKYGEGK
;
A
#
# COMPACT_ATOMS: atom_id res chain seq x y z
N MET A 1 -11.86 34.37 17.97
CA MET A 1 -11.08 34.18 16.79
C MET A 1 -10.09 33.04 16.93
N LEU A 2 -10.09 32.24 16.00
CA LEU A 2 -9.40 30.98 16.11
C LEU A 2 -8.23 30.84 15.17
N GLY A 3 -7.32 31.74 15.26
CA GLY A 3 -6.11 31.63 14.49
C GLY A 3 -5.15 30.61 15.08
N TYR A 4 -4.46 29.91 14.23
CA TYR A 4 -3.34 29.09 14.66
C TYR A 4 -2.13 30.00 14.85
N THR A 5 -1.28 29.65 15.83
CA THR A 5 -0.04 30.41 16.00
C THR A 5 0.92 30.05 14.88
N LYS A 6 1.90 30.93 14.67
CA LYS A 6 2.94 30.69 13.69
C LYS A 6 3.71 29.42 14.05
N GLU A 7 4.00 29.23 15.33
CA GLU A 7 4.71 28.05 15.82
C GLU A 7 3.94 26.77 15.53
N ALA A 8 2.62 26.79 15.70
CA ALA A 8 1.77 25.64 15.41
C ALA A 8 1.78 25.31 13.92
N LEU A 9 1.70 26.33 13.07
CA LEU A 9 1.75 26.13 11.63
C LEU A 9 3.10 25.62 11.16
N ASP A 10 4.19 26.16 11.72
CA ASP A 10 5.53 25.71 11.40
C ASP A 10 5.73 24.25 11.82
N ALA A 11 5.21 23.88 12.99
CA ALA A 11 5.27 22.51 13.47
C ALA A 11 4.47 21.57 12.54
N PHE A 12 3.31 22.02 12.10
CA PHE A 12 2.49 21.23 11.18
C PHE A 12 3.20 21.00 9.84
N VAL A 13 3.80 22.05 9.29
CA VAL A 13 4.51 21.93 8.02
C VAL A 13 5.67 20.96 8.12
N ARG A 14 6.41 21.02 9.23
CA ARG A 14 7.52 20.08 9.47
C ARG A 14 7.02 18.66 9.61
N LEU A 15 5.96 18.46 10.37
CA LEU A 15 5.36 17.13 10.55
C LEU A 15 4.84 16.59 9.21
N TYR A 16 4.17 17.43 8.46
CA TYR A 16 3.64 17.06 7.15
C TYR A 16 4.76 16.57 6.23
N GLY A 17 5.88 17.30 6.19
CA GLY A 17 7.03 16.90 5.39
C GLY A 17 7.61 15.56 5.83
N LYS A 18 7.70 15.31 7.13
CA LYS A 18 8.18 14.03 7.65
C LYS A 18 7.26 12.88 7.29
N VAL A 19 5.95 13.12 7.41
CA VAL A 19 4.96 12.11 7.04
C VAL A 19 5.04 11.81 5.54
N GLU A 20 5.14 12.84 4.73
CA GLU A 20 5.25 12.70 3.28
C GLU A 20 6.49 11.89 2.89
N ASP A 21 7.63 12.18 3.51
CA ASP A 21 8.88 11.44 3.28
C ASP A 21 8.72 9.97 3.69
N ARG A 22 8.09 9.73 4.84
CA ARG A 22 7.87 8.37 5.32
C ARG A 22 6.95 7.59 4.40
N ILE A 23 5.90 8.23 3.90
CA ILE A 23 5.00 7.61 2.93
C ILE A 23 5.78 7.17 1.69
N SER A 24 6.65 8.04 1.19
CA SER A 24 7.46 7.72 0.01
C SER A 24 8.38 6.51 0.24
N GLU A 25 8.88 6.36 1.46
CA GLU A 25 9.75 5.23 1.80
C GLU A 25 8.99 3.91 1.91
N ILE A 26 7.80 3.92 2.50
CA ILE A 26 7.10 2.68 2.85
C ILE A 26 6.04 2.26 1.83
N ALA A 27 5.52 3.19 1.04
CA ALA A 27 4.48 2.87 0.06
C ALA A 27 4.89 1.75 -0.91
N PRO A 28 6.12 1.72 -1.44
CA PRO A 28 6.51 0.63 -2.34
C PRO A 28 6.53 -0.74 -1.66
N LYS A 29 6.68 -0.77 -0.34
CA LYS A 29 6.69 -2.02 0.42
C LYS A 29 5.28 -2.52 0.72
N LEU A 30 4.33 -1.61 0.86
CA LEU A 30 2.99 -1.92 1.33
C LEU A 30 1.93 -1.96 0.24
N THR A 31 2.24 -1.40 -0.92
CA THR A 31 1.29 -1.27 -2.03
C THR A 31 1.96 -1.68 -3.33
N SER A 32 1.20 -1.64 -4.42
CA SER A 32 1.73 -1.91 -5.74
C SER A 32 2.36 -0.68 -6.41
N TYR A 33 2.60 0.37 -5.64
CA TYR A 33 3.23 1.57 -6.14
C TYR A 33 4.71 1.34 -6.48
N TYR A 34 5.11 1.83 -7.65
CA TYR A 34 6.49 1.76 -8.13
C TYR A 34 7.03 3.16 -8.41
N PRO A 35 8.06 3.61 -7.68
CA PRO A 35 8.62 4.95 -7.88
C PRO A 35 9.13 5.22 -9.28
N SER A 36 9.57 4.19 -10.01
CA SER A 36 10.08 4.34 -11.37
C SER A 36 8.99 4.58 -12.40
N SER A 37 7.76 4.17 -12.12
CA SER A 37 6.66 4.27 -13.09
C SER A 37 5.67 5.36 -12.76
N SER A 38 5.63 5.82 -11.50
CA SER A 38 4.69 6.86 -11.09
C SER A 38 5.26 7.63 -9.90
N ARG A 39 4.65 8.78 -9.61
CA ARG A 39 5.07 9.62 -8.49
C ARG A 39 3.87 9.91 -7.60
N ILE A 40 4.13 10.11 -6.33
CA ILE A 40 3.09 10.48 -5.37
C ILE A 40 2.81 11.96 -5.54
N VAL A 41 1.55 12.32 -5.82
CA VAL A 41 1.14 13.70 -5.98
C VAL A 41 0.32 14.21 -4.79
N GLY A 42 -0.10 13.33 -3.91
CA GLY A 42 -0.80 13.73 -2.70
C GLY A 42 -1.17 12.55 -1.83
N PHE A 43 -1.58 12.83 -0.61
CA PHE A 43 -2.08 11.79 0.28
C PHE A 43 -3.14 12.36 1.22
N SER A 44 -3.96 11.47 1.79
CA SER A 44 -4.91 11.84 2.84
C SER A 44 -4.94 10.73 3.88
N ILE A 45 -5.26 11.12 5.11
CA ILE A 45 -5.38 10.17 6.21
C ILE A 45 -6.78 10.33 6.79
N SER A 46 -7.55 9.24 6.76
CA SER A 46 -8.89 9.23 7.35
C SER A 46 -9.30 7.79 7.64
N TYR A 47 -10.12 7.64 8.69
CA TYR A 47 -10.66 6.34 9.09
C TYR A 47 -9.59 5.25 9.26
N GLY A 48 -8.43 5.63 9.79
CA GLY A 48 -7.35 4.70 10.04
C GLY A 48 -6.58 4.28 8.79
N LYS A 49 -6.83 4.90 7.66
CA LYS A 49 -6.17 4.59 6.40
C LYS A 49 -5.39 5.77 5.87
N CYS A 50 -4.24 5.48 5.30
CA CYS A 50 -3.49 6.46 4.51
C CYS A 50 -3.70 6.12 3.04
N VAL A 51 -4.28 7.06 2.30
CA VAL A 51 -4.56 6.90 0.87
C VAL A 51 -3.60 7.80 0.11
N ILE A 52 -2.81 7.23 -0.78
CA ILE A 52 -1.92 8.00 -1.63
C ILE A 52 -2.48 8.06 -3.04
N THR A 53 -2.32 9.21 -3.68
CA THR A 53 -2.66 9.40 -5.07
C THR A 53 -1.36 9.50 -5.84
N THR A 54 -1.22 8.69 -6.89
CA THR A 54 -0.04 8.67 -7.72
C THR A 54 -0.39 9.05 -9.14
N LYS A 55 0.59 9.58 -9.85
CA LYS A 55 0.42 9.94 -11.25
C LYS A 55 1.51 9.25 -12.07
N TYR A 56 1.11 8.54 -13.12
CA TYR A 56 2.04 7.86 -13.98
C TYR A 56 2.96 8.82 -14.71
N ASN A 57 4.23 8.47 -14.81
CA ASN A 57 5.23 9.31 -15.47
C ASN A 57 5.04 9.36 -16.97
N ASP A 58 4.53 8.28 -17.53
CA ASP A 58 4.31 8.16 -18.96
C ASP A 58 2.85 7.80 -19.18
N THR A 59 2.06 8.75 -19.64
CA THR A 59 0.61 8.56 -19.77
C THR A 59 0.18 8.62 -21.21
N ASP A 60 -0.68 7.67 -21.57
CA ASP A 60 -1.42 7.71 -22.81
C ASP A 60 -2.56 8.73 -22.64
N GLU A 61 -2.83 9.51 -23.67
CA GLU A 61 -3.85 10.55 -23.63
C GLU A 61 -5.24 10.01 -23.36
N CYS A 62 -5.48 8.75 -23.66
CA CYS A 62 -6.79 8.12 -23.45
C CYS A 62 -6.96 7.47 -22.09
N SER A 63 -5.93 7.46 -21.26
CA SER A 63 -5.95 6.80 -19.97
C SER A 63 -5.96 7.80 -18.83
N ASP A 64 -6.62 7.42 -17.73
CA ASP A 64 -6.55 8.16 -16.49
C ASP A 64 -5.11 8.03 -15.95
N PRO A 65 -4.37 9.14 -15.81
CA PRO A 65 -2.99 9.07 -15.34
C PRO A 65 -2.84 8.85 -13.85
N TYR A 66 -3.95 8.87 -13.11
CA TYR A 66 -3.92 8.78 -11.65
C TYR A 66 -4.30 7.39 -11.17
N ASP A 67 -3.68 7.00 -10.08
CA ASP A 67 -4.00 5.77 -9.39
C ASP A 67 -4.03 6.04 -7.89
N ARG A 68 -4.66 5.16 -7.14
CA ARG A 68 -4.78 5.29 -5.69
C ARG A 68 -4.32 3.99 -5.03
N HIS A 69 -3.59 4.16 -3.94
CA HIS A 69 -3.12 3.06 -3.13
C HIS A 69 -3.42 3.39 -1.68
N GLU A 70 -3.72 2.37 -0.89
CA GLU A 70 -3.99 2.62 0.53
C GLU A 70 -3.29 1.60 1.41
N PHE A 71 -2.98 2.01 2.62
CA PHE A 71 -2.44 1.14 3.64
C PHE A 71 -2.89 1.65 5.01
N ASP A 72 -2.80 0.79 6.02
CA ASP A 72 -3.18 1.14 7.37
C ASP A 72 -2.24 2.21 7.92
N VAL A 73 -2.81 3.24 8.52
CA VAL A 73 -2.04 4.39 9.04
C VAL A 73 -1.03 3.97 10.10
N LYS A 74 -1.23 2.82 10.77
CA LYS A 74 -0.31 2.34 11.80
C LYS A 74 1.13 2.18 11.28
N PHE A 75 1.28 1.90 9.99
CA PHE A 75 2.60 1.72 9.40
C PHE A 75 3.45 2.98 9.43
N LEU A 76 2.82 4.15 9.49
CA LEU A 76 3.56 5.41 9.58
C LEU A 76 4.32 5.54 10.92
N ALA A 77 3.84 4.86 11.97
CA ALA A 77 4.46 4.90 13.27
C ALA A 77 5.41 3.73 13.52
N MET A 78 5.56 2.84 12.57
CA MET A 78 6.40 1.65 12.71
C MET A 78 7.80 1.91 12.18
N SER A 79 8.79 1.20 12.75
CA SER A 79 10.15 1.21 12.23
C SER A 79 10.23 0.39 10.95
N ASP A 80 11.31 0.54 10.20
CA ASP A 80 11.52 -0.25 8.98
C ASP A 80 11.52 -1.74 9.27
N GLU A 81 12.13 -2.13 10.39
CA GLU A 81 12.20 -3.54 10.80
C GLU A 81 10.82 -4.10 11.11
N GLU A 82 9.99 -3.31 11.81
CA GLU A 82 8.62 -3.72 12.12
C GLU A 82 7.78 -3.84 10.86
N ILE A 83 7.94 -2.89 9.94
CA ILE A 83 7.22 -2.93 8.66
C ILE A 83 7.63 -4.15 7.86
N ASP A 84 8.92 -4.43 7.76
CA ASP A 84 9.41 -5.59 7.03
C ASP A 84 8.87 -6.90 7.63
N ALA A 85 8.81 -6.97 8.95
CA ALA A 85 8.24 -8.14 9.63
C ALA A 85 6.76 -8.31 9.30
N GLU A 86 5.99 -7.22 9.31
CA GLU A 86 4.57 -7.27 8.98
C GLU A 86 4.34 -7.64 7.52
N VAL A 87 5.13 -7.08 6.62
CA VAL A 87 5.04 -7.41 5.19
C VAL A 87 5.34 -8.88 4.98
N MET A 88 6.34 -9.42 5.66
CA MET A 88 6.66 -10.84 5.57
C MET A 88 5.51 -11.72 6.07
N LYS A 89 4.86 -11.32 7.16
CA LYS A 89 3.69 -12.05 7.67
C LYS A 89 2.55 -12.05 6.66
N ILE A 90 2.29 -10.91 6.05
CA ILE A 90 1.22 -10.78 5.06
C ILE A 90 1.52 -11.65 3.84
N LYS A 91 2.75 -11.62 3.34
CA LYS A 91 3.16 -12.42 2.20
C LYS A 91 3.07 -13.90 2.50
N GLU A 92 3.48 -14.31 3.70
CA GLU A 92 3.42 -15.72 4.12
C GLU A 92 1.98 -16.19 4.19
N LYS A 93 1.10 -15.37 4.76
CA LYS A 93 -0.33 -15.70 4.82
C LYS A 93 -0.93 -15.84 3.43
N GLN A 94 -0.60 -14.91 2.53
CA GLN A 94 -1.09 -14.96 1.16
C GLN A 94 -0.57 -16.20 0.43
N ARG A 95 0.70 -16.57 0.67
CA ARG A 95 1.29 -17.76 0.07
C ARG A 95 0.57 -19.03 0.54
N ARG A 96 0.29 -19.11 1.85
CA ARG A 96 -0.43 -20.25 2.40
C ARG A 96 -1.84 -20.38 1.85
N LEU A 97 -2.53 -19.24 1.73
CA LEU A 97 -3.89 -19.23 1.18
C LEU A 97 -3.89 -19.65 -0.28
N ARG A 98 -2.89 -19.19 -1.04
CA ARG A 98 -2.76 -19.58 -2.44
C ARG A 98 -2.47 -21.07 -2.59
N GLU A 99 -1.55 -21.59 -1.81
CA GLU A 99 -1.21 -23.02 -1.83
C GLU A 99 -2.41 -23.87 -1.47
N GLU A 100 -3.16 -23.44 -0.45
CA GLU A 100 -4.37 -24.15 -0.05
C GLU A 100 -5.41 -24.15 -1.15
N PHE A 101 -5.61 -23.00 -1.81
CA PHE A 101 -6.53 -22.91 -2.92
C PHE A 101 -6.10 -23.81 -4.08
N GLU A 102 -4.83 -23.79 -4.43
CA GLU A 102 -4.29 -24.63 -5.51
C GLU A 102 -4.45 -26.11 -5.18
N ARG A 103 -4.21 -26.49 -3.93
CA ARG A 103 -4.39 -27.88 -3.50
C ARG A 103 -5.84 -28.32 -3.63
N LYS A 104 -6.77 -27.47 -3.18
CA LYS A 104 -8.20 -27.77 -3.30
C LYS A 104 -8.63 -27.88 -4.76
N GLU A 105 -8.13 -27.01 -5.61
CA GLU A 105 -8.41 -27.06 -7.03
C GLU A 105 -7.85 -28.35 -7.65
N TYR A 106 -6.64 -28.73 -7.28
CA TYR A 106 -6.03 -29.96 -7.77
C TYR A 106 -6.87 -31.16 -7.35
N GLU A 107 -7.27 -31.22 -6.09
CA GLU A 107 -8.08 -32.33 -5.57
C GLU A 107 -9.43 -32.39 -6.28
N ARG A 108 -10.04 -31.25 -6.53
CA ARG A 108 -11.31 -31.18 -7.24
C ARG A 108 -11.19 -31.71 -8.66
N LEU A 109 -10.16 -31.28 -9.36
CA LEU A 109 -9.92 -31.73 -10.73
C LEU A 109 -9.54 -33.21 -10.77
N ARG A 110 -8.78 -33.66 -9.80
CA ARG A 110 -8.42 -35.07 -9.72
C ARG A 110 -9.66 -35.95 -9.50
N ALA A 111 -10.55 -35.53 -8.61
CA ALA A 111 -11.78 -36.26 -8.37
C ALA A 111 -12.66 -36.28 -9.61
N LYS A 112 -12.69 -35.16 -10.35
CA LYS A 112 -13.52 -35.04 -11.55
C LYS A 112 -12.98 -35.87 -12.72
N TYR A 113 -11.67 -35.90 -12.90
CA TYR A 113 -11.07 -36.54 -14.09
C TYR A 113 -10.31 -37.80 -13.80
N GLY A 114 -9.82 -37.96 -12.60
CA GLY A 114 -8.96 -39.10 -12.22
C GLY A 114 -9.70 -40.36 -11.88
N GLU A 115 -10.91 -40.27 -11.40
CA GLU A 115 -11.70 -41.40 -10.94
C GLU A 115 -12.62 -41.98 -12.00
N GLY A 116 -12.71 -41.36 -13.12
CA GLY A 116 -13.57 -41.81 -14.20
C GLY A 116 -13.00 -42.95 -15.03
N LYS A 117 -11.98 -43.55 -14.56
CA LYS A 117 -11.32 -44.64 -15.29
C LYS A 117 -11.86 -46.01 -14.99
#